data_03d555d280b14ff75c60675efb2a3678
#
_entry.id   03d555d280b14ff75c60675efb2a3678
#
_cell.length_a   1.000
_cell.length_b   1.000
_cell.length_c   1.000
_cell.angle_alpha   90.00
_cell.angle_beta   90.00
_cell.angle_gamma   90.00
#
_symmetry.space_group_name_H-M   'P 1'
#
loop_
_entity.id
_entity.type
_entity.pdbx_description
1 polymer ?
#
loop_
_entity_poly.entity_id
_entity_poly.type
_entity_poly.pdbx_seq_one_letter_code
_entity_poly.pdbx_strand_id
1 'polypeptide(L)'
;MTTNITNIGIMMSCFDEVEAVSFAIQELRKFYPENKIYIFNESNEDYSFLLNDDKNVKIKNDKDTMSFYYQNTISDVYLLPEFQLKIQDAFSTFLGRIHQTIEYSQSEYLLLMDPDVLIRGQLNIPSNINLLGSLRNRGVPLSTKKILQEIEGAIIIDEWGATPGIFKVETFLKAYNKFISIPNLLQKFTQSWYAFYAHDIIIPMLFALVGEREHLNVDFTECNSDIDWQTNNKKLVHHYKKYYSDVEIKFPFFKEV
;
A
#
# COMPACT_ATOMS: atom_id res chain seq x y z
N MET A 1 -14.85 5.05 19.94
CA MET A 1 -15.72 4.03 19.30
C MET A 1 -14.97 3.51 18.09
N THR A 2 -14.98 2.21 17.85
CA THR A 2 -14.43 1.59 16.63
C THR A 2 -15.60 1.26 15.70
N THR A 3 -15.46 1.58 14.43
CA THR A 3 -16.46 1.29 13.41
C THR A 3 -15.95 0.16 12.51
N ASN A 4 -16.76 -0.87 12.31
CA ASN A 4 -16.49 -1.88 11.29
C ASN A 4 -16.53 -1.21 9.92
N ILE A 5 -15.46 -1.35 9.16
CA ILE A 5 -15.41 -0.81 7.81
C ILE A 5 -16.04 -1.84 6.89
N THR A 6 -17.14 -1.46 6.28
CA THR A 6 -17.80 -2.27 5.23
C THR A 6 -17.57 -1.68 3.84
N ASN A 7 -17.41 -0.37 3.73
CA ASN A 7 -17.20 0.33 2.46
C ASN A 7 -15.71 0.64 2.25
N ILE A 8 -14.95 -0.37 1.84
CA ILE A 8 -13.52 -0.29 1.58
C ILE A 8 -13.22 -0.72 0.14
N GLY A 9 -12.45 0.10 -0.58
CA GLY A 9 -11.82 -0.28 -1.84
C GLY A 9 -10.45 -0.89 -1.57
N ILE A 10 -10.01 -1.81 -2.42
CA ILE A 10 -8.73 -2.48 -2.28
C ILE A 10 -7.88 -2.20 -3.51
N MET A 11 -6.66 -1.76 -3.31
CA MET A 11 -5.64 -1.63 -4.33
C MET A 11 -4.53 -2.64 -4.10
N MET A 12 -4.19 -3.39 -5.14
CA MET A 12 -3.05 -4.32 -5.13
C MET A 12 -2.12 -4.01 -6.29
N SER A 13 -0.82 -3.95 -6.02
CA SER A 13 0.21 -3.94 -7.05
C SER A 13 0.89 -5.31 -7.07
N CYS A 14 0.81 -6.02 -8.20
CA CYS A 14 1.24 -7.41 -8.32
C CYS A 14 2.35 -7.53 -9.35
N PHE A 15 3.37 -8.32 -9.05
CA PHE A 15 4.49 -8.55 -9.96
C PHE A 15 4.49 -9.99 -10.50
N ASP A 16 4.85 -10.99 -9.71
CA ASP A 16 5.01 -12.38 -10.17
C ASP A 16 4.36 -13.41 -9.22
N GLU A 17 3.27 -13.03 -8.58
CA GLU A 17 2.76 -13.73 -7.41
C GLU A 17 1.31 -14.19 -7.59
N VAL A 18 0.99 -14.75 -8.75
CA VAL A 18 -0.39 -15.12 -9.13
C VAL A 18 -1.09 -15.97 -8.07
N GLU A 19 -0.42 -16.98 -7.54
CA GLU A 19 -0.99 -17.87 -6.53
C GLU A 19 -1.25 -17.13 -5.20
N ALA A 20 -0.28 -16.33 -4.77
CA ALA A 20 -0.41 -15.55 -3.54
C ALA A 20 -1.56 -14.54 -3.66
N VAL A 21 -1.67 -13.83 -4.78
CA VAL A 21 -2.77 -12.91 -5.06
C VAL A 21 -4.11 -13.63 -5.04
N SER A 22 -4.21 -14.78 -5.70
CA SER A 22 -5.45 -15.57 -5.75
C SER A 22 -5.88 -15.98 -4.35
N PHE A 23 -4.96 -16.49 -3.55
CA PHE A 23 -5.24 -16.88 -2.18
C PHE A 23 -5.64 -15.67 -1.31
N ALA A 24 -4.91 -14.56 -1.41
CA ALA A 24 -5.22 -13.35 -0.67
C ALA A 24 -6.62 -12.82 -0.98
N ILE A 25 -7.04 -12.88 -2.26
CA ILE A 25 -8.39 -12.49 -2.68
C ILE A 25 -9.45 -13.46 -2.12
N GLN A 26 -9.21 -14.77 -2.17
CA GLN A 26 -10.13 -15.75 -1.59
C GLN A 26 -10.34 -15.53 -0.09
N GLU A 27 -9.27 -15.29 0.67
CA GLU A 27 -9.36 -14.98 2.09
C GLU A 27 -10.11 -13.66 2.34
N LEU A 28 -9.81 -12.63 1.55
CA LEU A 28 -10.48 -11.34 1.63
C LEU A 28 -11.99 -11.46 1.38
N ARG A 29 -12.41 -12.25 0.39
CA ARG A 29 -13.82 -12.44 0.03
C ARG A 29 -14.66 -13.05 1.14
N LYS A 30 -14.07 -13.76 2.09
CA LYS A 30 -14.79 -14.26 3.28
C LYS A 30 -15.33 -13.14 4.16
N PHE A 31 -14.70 -11.97 4.15
CA PHE A 31 -15.05 -10.83 4.99
C PHE A 31 -15.59 -9.64 4.22
N TYR A 32 -15.22 -9.55 2.94
CA TYR A 32 -15.55 -8.46 2.01
C TYR A 32 -16.02 -9.00 0.66
N PRO A 33 -17.18 -9.68 0.61
CA PRO A 33 -17.61 -10.40 -0.59
C PRO A 33 -17.91 -9.50 -1.79
N GLU A 34 -18.37 -8.26 -1.55
CA GLU A 34 -18.81 -7.35 -2.61
C GLU A 34 -17.87 -6.13 -2.82
N ASN A 35 -16.79 -6.05 -2.05
CA ASN A 35 -15.91 -4.89 -2.13
C ASN A 35 -15.07 -4.92 -3.41
N LYS A 36 -14.85 -3.75 -4.00
CA LYS A 36 -14.13 -3.63 -5.25
C LYS A 36 -12.62 -3.72 -5.05
N ILE A 37 -11.97 -4.52 -5.88
CA ILE A 37 -10.53 -4.74 -5.90
C ILE A 37 -9.97 -4.25 -7.23
N TYR A 38 -8.96 -3.40 -7.20
CA TYR A 38 -8.23 -3.00 -8.39
C TYR A 38 -6.80 -3.52 -8.32
N ILE A 39 -6.46 -4.39 -9.26
CA ILE A 39 -5.14 -5.01 -9.39
C ILE A 39 -4.36 -4.30 -10.50
N PHE A 40 -3.17 -3.82 -10.17
CA PHE A 40 -2.19 -3.33 -11.13
C PHE A 40 -1.16 -4.41 -11.34
N ASN A 41 -1.22 -5.06 -12.50
CA ASN A 41 -0.31 -6.12 -12.89
C ASN A 41 0.93 -5.51 -13.55
N GLU A 42 2.05 -5.59 -12.88
CA GLU A 42 3.35 -5.10 -13.35
C GLU A 42 4.21 -6.18 -14.02
N SER A 43 3.69 -7.40 -14.10
CA SER A 43 4.39 -8.57 -14.62
C SER A 43 3.91 -8.98 -16.01
N ASN A 44 4.45 -10.11 -16.48
CA ASN A 44 3.95 -10.83 -17.65
C ASN A 44 2.92 -11.91 -17.29
N GLU A 45 2.66 -12.11 -16.01
CA GLU A 45 1.73 -13.13 -15.53
C GLU A 45 0.29 -12.79 -15.92
N ASP A 46 -0.49 -13.84 -16.17
CA ASP A 46 -1.90 -13.70 -16.50
C ASP A 46 -2.77 -13.78 -15.24
N TYR A 47 -3.40 -12.67 -14.91
CA TYR A 47 -4.37 -12.57 -13.83
C TYR A 47 -5.83 -12.57 -14.33
N SER A 48 -6.06 -12.75 -15.63
CA SER A 48 -7.39 -12.62 -16.23
C SER A 48 -8.41 -13.62 -15.71
N PHE A 49 -7.97 -14.78 -15.22
CA PHE A 49 -8.86 -15.78 -14.62
C PHE A 49 -9.61 -15.26 -13.38
N LEU A 50 -9.05 -14.28 -12.65
CA LEU A 50 -9.71 -13.66 -11.50
C LEU A 50 -10.98 -12.89 -11.90
N LEU A 51 -11.08 -12.46 -13.16
CA LEU A 51 -12.27 -11.77 -13.68
C LEU A 51 -13.44 -12.70 -13.96
N ASN A 52 -13.18 -13.98 -14.18
CA ASN A 52 -14.21 -14.95 -14.54
C ASN A 52 -15.16 -15.23 -13.37
N ASP A 53 -14.65 -15.17 -12.16
CA ASP A 53 -15.35 -15.55 -10.95
C ASP A 53 -15.75 -14.35 -10.07
N ASP A 54 -15.20 -13.16 -10.37
CA ASP A 54 -15.39 -11.99 -9.51
C ASP A 54 -15.57 -10.68 -10.31
N LYS A 55 -16.82 -10.28 -10.51
CA LYS A 55 -17.20 -9.02 -11.20
C LYS A 55 -16.71 -7.74 -10.48
N ASN A 56 -16.32 -7.85 -9.23
CA ASN A 56 -15.82 -6.73 -8.41
C ASN A 56 -14.29 -6.64 -8.43
N VAL A 57 -13.62 -7.45 -9.23
CA VAL A 57 -12.20 -7.34 -9.53
C VAL A 57 -12.01 -6.58 -10.84
N LYS A 58 -11.07 -5.66 -10.88
CA LYS A 58 -10.58 -4.99 -12.08
C LYS A 58 -9.07 -5.16 -12.17
N ILE A 59 -8.59 -5.47 -13.37
CA ILE A 59 -7.15 -5.66 -13.61
C ILE A 59 -6.69 -4.67 -14.67
N LYS A 60 -5.57 -4.04 -14.43
CA LYS A 60 -4.85 -3.21 -15.39
C LYS A 60 -3.43 -3.74 -15.54
N ASN A 61 -3.06 -4.10 -16.74
CA ASN A 61 -1.67 -4.38 -17.07
C ASN A 61 -0.91 -3.05 -17.18
N ASP A 62 0.04 -2.84 -16.30
CA ASP A 62 0.75 -1.57 -16.13
C ASP A 62 2.25 -1.83 -15.98
N LYS A 63 2.80 -2.45 -17.05
CA LYS A 63 4.21 -2.81 -17.11
C LYS A 63 5.10 -1.57 -17.10
N ASP A 64 6.27 -1.71 -16.56
CA ASP A 64 7.44 -0.85 -16.73
C ASP A 64 7.64 0.34 -15.79
N THR A 65 6.68 0.75 -14.98
CA THR A 65 6.84 1.97 -14.18
C THR A 65 7.36 1.72 -12.77
N MET A 66 6.92 0.65 -12.11
CA MET A 66 7.29 0.34 -10.73
C MET A 66 8.38 -0.72 -10.61
N SER A 67 8.51 -1.61 -11.60
CA SER A 67 9.56 -2.64 -11.63
C SER A 67 10.98 -2.06 -11.53
N PHE A 68 11.18 -0.86 -12.05
CA PHE A 68 12.42 -0.10 -11.89
C PHE A 68 12.76 0.15 -10.42
N TYR A 69 11.77 0.39 -9.60
CA TYR A 69 11.90 0.69 -8.18
C TYR A 69 12.47 -0.47 -7.37
N TYR A 70 12.03 -1.69 -7.69
CA TYR A 70 12.46 -2.91 -7.00
C TYR A 70 13.80 -3.45 -7.49
N GLN A 71 14.20 -3.10 -8.72
CA GLN A 71 15.41 -3.64 -9.34
C GLN A 71 16.69 -2.84 -9.03
N ASN A 72 16.56 -1.59 -8.60
CA ASN A 72 17.69 -0.68 -8.44
C ASN A 72 17.83 -0.17 -7.00
N THR A 73 18.33 -1.03 -6.12
CA THR A 73 18.52 -0.73 -4.69
C THR A 73 19.90 -0.14 -4.34
N ILE A 74 20.65 0.33 -5.33
CA ILE A 74 22.02 0.85 -5.09
C ILE A 74 21.92 2.34 -4.76
N SER A 75 22.26 2.70 -3.53
CA SER A 75 22.07 4.02 -2.93
C SER A 75 22.64 5.20 -3.72
N ASP A 76 23.79 5.03 -4.35
CA ASP A 76 24.49 6.14 -5.02
C ASP A 76 23.84 6.54 -6.36
N VAL A 77 23.07 5.66 -6.94
CA VAL A 77 22.40 5.86 -8.24
C VAL A 77 21.20 6.81 -8.10
N TYR A 78 20.56 6.86 -6.94
CA TYR A 78 19.38 7.70 -6.71
C TYR A 78 19.66 9.22 -6.76
N LEU A 79 20.91 9.62 -6.64
CA LEU A 79 21.31 11.03 -6.71
C LEU A 79 21.51 11.51 -8.15
N LEU A 80 21.54 10.61 -9.14
CA LEU A 80 21.70 10.98 -10.53
C LEU A 80 20.41 11.60 -11.09
N PRO A 81 20.47 12.70 -11.85
CA PRO A 81 19.27 13.39 -12.33
C PRO A 81 18.30 12.49 -13.11
N GLU A 82 18.80 11.60 -13.95
CA GLU A 82 17.98 10.66 -14.72
C GLU A 82 17.21 9.67 -13.84
N PHE A 83 17.78 9.28 -12.71
CA PHE A 83 17.10 8.42 -11.74
C PHE A 83 16.07 9.18 -10.93
N GLN A 84 16.35 10.44 -10.58
CA GLN A 84 15.38 11.28 -9.88
C GLN A 84 14.09 11.45 -10.69
N LEU A 85 14.18 11.61 -12.00
CA LEU A 85 13.00 11.67 -12.86
C LEU A 85 12.21 10.36 -12.83
N LYS A 86 12.88 9.21 -12.96
CA LYS A 86 12.21 7.90 -12.91
C LYS A 86 11.56 7.63 -11.55
N ILE A 87 12.19 8.06 -10.45
CA ILE A 87 11.61 7.97 -9.11
C ILE A 87 10.34 8.83 -9.03
N GLN A 88 10.38 10.06 -9.54
CA GLN A 88 9.20 10.93 -9.55
C GLN A 88 8.08 10.36 -10.41
N ASP A 89 8.41 9.75 -11.55
CA ASP A 89 7.44 9.06 -12.40
C ASP A 89 6.81 7.85 -11.68
N ALA A 90 7.61 7.07 -10.95
CA ALA A 90 7.12 5.95 -10.16
C ALA A 90 6.16 6.41 -9.05
N PHE A 91 6.49 7.48 -8.31
CA PHE A 91 5.58 8.05 -7.32
C PHE A 91 4.30 8.61 -7.94
N SER A 92 4.42 9.30 -9.08
CA SER A 92 3.27 9.83 -9.82
C SER A 92 2.35 8.72 -10.29
N THR A 93 2.93 7.62 -10.80
CA THR A 93 2.19 6.42 -11.20
C THR A 93 1.48 5.79 -10.00
N PHE A 94 2.16 5.63 -8.88
CA PHE A 94 1.56 5.08 -7.66
C PHE A 94 0.36 5.92 -7.18
N LEU A 95 0.52 7.23 -7.12
CA LEU A 95 -0.58 8.13 -6.76
C LEU A 95 -1.72 8.07 -7.79
N GLY A 96 -1.41 7.97 -9.07
CA GLY A 96 -2.39 7.77 -10.14
C GLY A 96 -3.18 6.47 -9.99
N ARG A 97 -2.54 5.38 -9.56
CA ARG A 97 -3.20 4.09 -9.25
C ARG A 97 -4.16 4.22 -8.08
N ILE A 98 -3.78 4.95 -7.04
CA ILE A 98 -4.67 5.24 -5.91
C ILE A 98 -5.92 5.97 -6.41
N HIS A 99 -5.77 7.02 -7.22
CA HIS A 99 -6.90 7.74 -7.80
C HIS A 99 -7.80 6.84 -8.65
N GLN A 100 -7.23 6.04 -9.54
CA GLN A 100 -8.00 5.09 -10.36
C GLN A 100 -8.77 4.08 -9.50
N THR A 101 -8.18 3.66 -8.38
CA THR A 101 -8.86 2.75 -7.45
C THR A 101 -10.00 3.45 -6.71
N ILE A 102 -9.81 4.70 -6.30
CA ILE A 102 -10.86 5.51 -5.67
C ILE A 102 -12.04 5.69 -6.64
N GLU A 103 -11.77 6.09 -7.87
CA GLU A 103 -12.79 6.25 -8.92
C GLU A 103 -13.55 4.97 -9.21
N TYR A 104 -12.85 3.84 -9.27
CA TYR A 104 -13.48 2.55 -9.50
C TYR A 104 -14.28 2.07 -8.31
N SER A 105 -13.72 2.14 -7.10
CA SER A 105 -14.34 1.58 -5.90
C SER A 105 -15.46 2.44 -5.36
N GLN A 106 -15.33 3.77 -5.45
CA GLN A 106 -16.24 4.75 -4.84
C GLN A 106 -16.45 4.46 -3.35
N SER A 107 -15.39 4.04 -2.68
CA SER A 107 -15.40 3.63 -1.29
C SER A 107 -15.09 4.80 -0.35
N GLU A 108 -15.49 4.66 0.92
CA GLU A 108 -15.15 5.62 1.97
C GLU A 108 -13.69 5.49 2.41
N TYR A 109 -13.21 4.26 2.43
CA TYR A 109 -11.84 3.91 2.80
C TYR A 109 -11.14 3.18 1.66
N LEU A 110 -9.81 3.29 1.62
CA LEU A 110 -8.97 2.50 0.73
C LEU A 110 -7.96 1.70 1.55
N LEU A 111 -7.80 0.43 1.20
CA LEU A 111 -6.71 -0.43 1.65
C LEU A 111 -5.68 -0.55 0.55
N LEU A 112 -4.46 -0.16 0.84
CA LEU A 112 -3.30 -0.53 0.04
C LEU A 112 -2.79 -1.87 0.54
N MET A 113 -2.70 -2.83 -0.35
CA MET A 113 -2.41 -4.20 0.00
C MET A 113 -1.33 -4.77 -0.93
N ASP A 114 -0.27 -5.30 -0.34
CA ASP A 114 0.71 -6.08 -1.08
C ASP A 114 0.16 -7.49 -1.40
N PRO A 115 0.64 -8.17 -2.44
CA PRO A 115 0.14 -9.49 -2.84
C PRO A 115 0.24 -10.55 -1.75
N ASP A 116 1.19 -10.39 -0.84
CA ASP A 116 1.48 -11.30 0.26
C ASP A 116 0.88 -10.81 1.61
N VAL A 117 -0.21 -10.05 1.55
CA VAL A 117 -1.02 -9.65 2.72
C VAL A 117 -2.30 -10.47 2.76
N LEU A 118 -2.58 -11.07 3.91
CA LEU A 118 -3.84 -11.76 4.18
C LEU A 118 -4.77 -10.94 5.05
N ILE A 119 -6.05 -10.91 4.67
CA ILE A 119 -7.13 -10.40 5.51
C ILE A 119 -7.85 -11.58 6.14
N ARG A 120 -7.88 -11.63 7.46
CA ARG A 120 -8.42 -12.74 8.26
C ARG A 120 -9.56 -12.32 9.17
N GLY A 121 -10.13 -11.15 8.95
CA GLY A 121 -11.25 -10.62 9.72
C GLY A 121 -11.70 -9.27 9.22
N GLN A 122 -12.87 -8.83 9.67
CA GLN A 122 -13.32 -7.48 9.38
C GLN A 122 -12.41 -6.45 10.05
N LEU A 123 -11.96 -5.48 9.27
CA LEU A 123 -11.09 -4.41 9.72
C LEU A 123 -11.90 -3.36 10.48
N ASN A 124 -11.30 -2.82 11.53
CA ASN A 124 -11.90 -1.77 12.34
C ASN A 124 -11.02 -0.52 12.26
N ILE A 125 -11.64 0.62 11.98
CA ILE A 125 -10.95 1.91 12.10
C ILE A 125 -11.61 2.71 13.24
N PRO A 126 -10.83 3.25 14.16
CA PRO A 126 -11.35 4.24 15.11
C PRO A 126 -11.84 5.47 14.35
N SER A 127 -13.01 5.99 14.74
CA SER A 127 -13.71 7.06 14.01
C SER A 127 -12.92 8.37 13.87
N ASN A 128 -11.92 8.56 14.73
CA ASN A 128 -11.05 9.74 14.74
C ASN A 128 -9.71 9.53 14.03
N ILE A 129 -9.52 8.41 13.35
CA ILE A 129 -8.28 8.07 12.64
C ILE A 129 -8.53 8.09 11.16
N ASN A 130 -7.67 8.80 10.44
CA ASN A 130 -7.74 8.95 8.99
C ASN A 130 -6.72 8.07 8.24
N LEU A 131 -5.67 7.60 8.92
CA LEU A 131 -4.62 6.73 8.36
C LEU A 131 -4.17 5.72 9.40
N LEU A 132 -4.35 4.43 9.09
CA LEU A 132 -3.77 3.30 9.82
C LEU A 132 -2.70 2.64 8.96
N GLY A 133 -1.57 2.34 9.54
CA GLY A 133 -0.48 1.66 8.86
C GLY A 133 0.30 0.73 9.78
N SER A 134 1.40 0.20 9.27
CA SER A 134 2.20 -0.80 9.96
C SER A 134 3.18 -0.24 10.98
N LEU A 135 3.43 1.08 10.99
CA LEU A 135 4.42 1.78 11.82
C LEU A 135 5.65 0.92 12.13
N ARG A 136 6.58 0.86 11.17
CA ARG A 136 7.76 -0.02 11.29
C ARG A 136 8.96 0.65 11.95
N ASN A 137 8.78 1.74 12.67
CA ASN A 137 9.85 2.55 13.26
C ASN A 137 10.89 3.01 12.22
N ARG A 138 10.44 3.31 11.02
CA ARG A 138 11.29 3.91 9.99
C ARG A 138 11.31 5.41 10.22
N GLY A 139 12.50 5.92 10.51
CA GLY A 139 12.67 7.35 10.77
C GLY A 139 12.44 8.20 9.52
N VAL A 140 11.74 9.30 9.68
CA VAL A 140 11.61 10.31 8.61
C VAL A 140 12.91 11.13 8.54
N PRO A 141 13.53 11.27 7.34
CA PRO A 141 14.76 12.04 7.17
C PRO A 141 14.61 13.48 7.66
N LEU A 142 15.67 14.03 8.23
CA LEU A 142 15.67 15.41 8.74
C LEU A 142 15.38 16.44 7.64
N SER A 143 15.85 16.19 6.42
CA SER A 143 15.56 17.00 5.23
C SER A 143 14.05 17.04 4.92
N THR A 144 13.37 15.90 5.01
CA THR A 144 11.92 15.82 4.84
C THR A 144 11.17 16.58 5.94
N LYS A 145 11.60 16.43 7.20
CA LYS A 145 11.03 17.19 8.32
C LYS A 145 11.13 18.70 8.12
N LYS A 146 12.28 19.19 7.59
CA LYS A 146 12.46 20.61 7.25
C LYS A 146 11.49 21.07 6.17
N ILE A 147 11.26 20.27 5.14
CA ILE A 147 10.25 20.57 4.11
C ILE A 147 8.86 20.69 4.72
N LEU A 148 8.47 19.76 5.58
CA LEU A 148 7.17 19.81 6.26
C LEU A 148 7.03 21.05 7.15
N GLN A 149 8.10 21.47 7.83
CA GLN A 149 8.10 22.67 8.68
C GLN A 149 7.81 23.98 7.91
N GLU A 150 8.16 24.02 6.63
CA GLU A 150 7.96 25.20 5.78
C GLU A 150 6.52 25.28 5.22
N ILE A 151 5.70 24.24 5.41
CA ILE A 151 4.36 24.15 4.83
C ILE A 151 3.31 24.46 5.89
N GLU A 152 2.53 25.50 5.66
CA GLU A 152 1.46 25.92 6.57
C GLU A 152 0.45 24.79 6.81
N GLY A 153 0.15 24.54 8.09
CA GLY A 153 -0.79 23.51 8.54
C GLY A 153 -0.31 22.08 8.34
N ALA A 154 0.95 21.86 7.93
CA ALA A 154 1.56 20.55 7.98
C ALA A 154 2.05 20.23 9.40
N ILE A 155 2.12 18.95 9.73
CA ILE A 155 2.74 18.47 10.96
C ILE A 155 4.06 17.77 10.65
N ILE A 156 4.95 17.77 11.63
CA ILE A 156 6.16 16.97 11.57
C ILE A 156 5.82 15.56 12.02
N ILE A 157 6.25 14.58 11.28
CA ILE A 157 6.19 13.18 11.64
C ILE A 157 7.60 12.64 11.80
N ASP A 158 7.79 11.80 12.82
CA ASP A 158 9.10 11.23 13.14
C ASP A 158 9.30 9.85 12.55
N GLU A 159 8.19 9.13 12.40
CA GLU A 159 8.15 7.74 11.96
C GLU A 159 7.09 7.56 10.88
N TRP A 160 7.26 6.54 10.07
CA TRP A 160 6.29 6.12 9.07
C TRP A 160 6.26 4.60 8.96
N GLY A 161 5.14 4.08 8.52
CA GLY A 161 4.95 2.69 8.19
C GLY A 161 4.97 2.46 6.69
N ALA A 162 4.72 1.23 6.34
CA ALA A 162 4.57 0.78 4.97
C ALA A 162 3.19 0.13 4.79
N THR A 163 2.91 -0.33 3.59
CA THR A 163 1.77 -1.22 3.34
C THR A 163 1.83 -2.44 4.29
N PRO A 164 0.67 -2.99 4.68
CA PRO A 164 -0.68 -2.55 4.32
C PRO A 164 -1.12 -1.28 5.06
N GLY A 165 -1.65 -0.34 4.31
CA GLY A 165 -2.16 0.94 4.82
C GLY A 165 -3.65 1.10 4.55
N ILE A 166 -4.42 1.55 5.55
CA ILE A 166 -5.85 1.84 5.40
C ILE A 166 -6.05 3.32 5.65
N PHE A 167 -6.70 4.00 4.72
CA PHE A 167 -6.95 5.43 4.88
C PHE A 167 -8.33 5.87 4.41
N LYS A 168 -8.77 6.99 4.99
CA LYS A 168 -10.01 7.65 4.57
C LYS A 168 -9.79 8.39 3.25
N VAL A 169 -10.62 8.09 2.26
CA VAL A 169 -10.51 8.64 0.90
C VAL A 169 -10.65 10.15 0.89
N GLU A 170 -11.61 10.70 1.62
CA GLU A 170 -11.82 12.16 1.70
C GLU A 170 -10.55 12.89 2.17
N THR A 171 -9.90 12.36 3.22
CA THR A 171 -8.68 12.96 3.77
C THR A 171 -7.51 12.83 2.80
N PHE A 172 -7.40 11.69 2.11
CA PHE A 172 -6.40 11.50 1.06
C PHE A 172 -6.57 12.52 -0.07
N LEU A 173 -7.78 12.70 -0.57
CA LEU A 173 -8.05 13.66 -1.65
C LEU A 173 -7.73 15.10 -1.24
N LYS A 174 -8.06 15.48 0.00
CA LYS A 174 -7.66 16.80 0.56
C LYS A 174 -6.14 16.93 0.60
N ALA A 175 -5.45 15.91 1.08
CA ALA A 175 -3.99 15.88 1.17
C ALA A 175 -3.33 15.94 -0.21
N TYR A 176 -3.84 15.17 -1.16
CA TYR A 176 -3.35 15.16 -2.53
C TYR A 176 -3.54 16.53 -3.22
N ASN A 177 -4.72 17.15 -3.07
CA ASN A 177 -4.96 18.48 -3.63
C ASN A 177 -3.98 19.52 -3.07
N LYS A 178 -3.70 19.46 -1.77
CA LYS A 178 -2.68 20.32 -1.17
C LYS A 178 -1.29 20.03 -1.73
N PHE A 179 -0.95 18.75 -1.86
CA PHE A 179 0.33 18.31 -2.40
C PHE A 179 0.60 18.85 -3.81
N ILE A 180 -0.35 18.69 -4.73
CA ILE A 180 -0.19 19.17 -6.12
C ILE A 180 -0.24 20.71 -6.23
N SER A 181 -0.80 21.41 -5.25
CA SER A 181 -0.81 22.86 -5.22
C SER A 181 0.53 23.49 -4.85
N ILE A 182 1.46 22.71 -4.28
CA ILE A 182 2.77 23.18 -3.87
C ILE A 182 3.79 22.88 -4.97
N PRO A 183 4.39 23.89 -5.61
CA PRO A 183 5.31 23.67 -6.71
C PRO A 183 6.51 22.79 -6.31
N ASN A 184 6.84 21.82 -7.17
CA ASN A 184 7.99 20.94 -7.04
C ASN A 184 8.06 20.12 -5.72
N LEU A 185 6.92 19.94 -5.01
CA LEU A 185 6.94 19.24 -3.73
C LEU A 185 7.35 17.77 -3.87
N LEU A 186 6.88 17.07 -4.92
CA LEU A 186 7.33 15.72 -5.21
C LEU A 186 8.85 15.63 -5.38
N GLN A 187 9.42 16.56 -6.18
CA GLN A 187 10.86 16.61 -6.37
C GLN A 187 11.62 16.87 -5.05
N LYS A 188 11.14 17.79 -4.23
CA LYS A 188 11.73 18.06 -2.91
C LYS A 188 11.69 16.84 -2.01
N PHE A 189 10.58 16.14 -1.97
CA PHE A 189 10.44 14.91 -1.18
C PHE A 189 11.37 13.81 -1.70
N THR A 190 11.35 13.50 -2.98
CA THR A 190 12.19 12.43 -3.55
C THR A 190 13.68 12.70 -3.38
N GLN A 191 14.11 13.95 -3.47
CA GLN A 191 15.48 14.35 -3.18
C GLN A 191 15.83 14.26 -1.68
N SER A 192 14.86 14.34 -0.80
CA SER A 192 15.08 14.24 0.65
C SER A 192 15.09 12.80 1.17
N TRP A 193 14.56 11.87 0.41
CA TRP A 193 14.45 10.45 0.78
C TRP A 193 15.64 9.67 0.22
N TYR A 194 16.79 9.78 0.83
CA TYR A 194 17.98 9.04 0.43
C TYR A 194 17.65 7.57 0.16
N ALA A 195 17.75 7.16 -1.10
CA ALA A 195 17.73 5.75 -1.50
C ALA A 195 16.62 4.88 -0.87
N PHE A 196 15.48 5.45 -0.55
CA PHE A 196 14.44 4.67 0.08
C PHE A 196 13.38 4.23 -0.88
N TYR A 197 13.34 3.03 -0.97
CA TYR A 197 12.62 2.02 -1.65
C TYR A 197 11.15 1.97 -1.43
N ALA A 198 10.57 2.85 -0.73
CA ALA A 198 9.20 2.60 -0.40
C ALA A 198 8.36 3.72 -0.99
N HIS A 199 7.77 3.46 -2.13
CA HIS A 199 6.76 4.34 -2.71
C HIS A 199 5.61 4.65 -1.73
N ASP A 200 5.36 3.79 -0.79
CA ASP A 200 4.36 3.95 0.26
C ASP A 200 4.70 5.04 1.30
N ILE A 201 5.96 5.50 1.40
CA ILE A 201 6.33 6.66 2.24
C ILE A 201 5.55 7.92 1.85
N ILE A 202 5.13 8.05 0.58
CA ILE A 202 4.39 9.23 0.13
C ILE A 202 3.07 9.40 0.89
N ILE A 203 2.43 8.30 1.30
CA ILE A 203 1.12 8.36 1.96
C ILE A 203 1.19 9.09 3.31
N PRO A 204 2.01 8.69 4.29
CA PRO A 204 2.12 9.45 5.52
C PRO A 204 2.62 10.89 5.31
N MET A 205 3.45 11.15 4.27
CA MET A 205 3.84 12.52 3.93
C MET A 205 2.66 13.35 3.45
N LEU A 206 1.79 12.81 2.59
CA LEU A 206 0.57 13.49 2.15
C LEU A 206 -0.33 13.81 3.34
N PHE A 207 -0.57 12.85 4.22
CA PHE A 207 -1.41 13.05 5.41
C PHE A 207 -0.82 14.10 6.34
N ALA A 208 0.51 14.12 6.51
CA ALA A 208 1.20 15.14 7.29
C ALA A 208 0.95 16.58 6.77
N LEU A 209 0.77 16.77 5.45
CA LEU A 209 0.46 18.06 4.87
C LEU A 209 -0.86 18.66 5.38
N VAL A 210 -1.80 17.83 5.78
CA VAL A 210 -3.13 18.26 6.26
C VAL A 210 -3.31 18.08 7.77
N GLY A 211 -2.21 17.89 8.50
CA GLY A 211 -2.22 17.81 9.96
C GLY A 211 -2.55 16.42 10.50
N GLU A 212 -2.52 15.40 9.65
CA GLU A 212 -2.82 14.02 10.03
C GLU A 212 -1.55 13.18 10.11
N ARG A 213 -1.58 12.16 10.96
CA ARG A 213 -0.47 11.20 11.09
C ARG A 213 -0.94 9.79 10.91
N GLU A 214 -0.01 8.92 10.58
CA GLU A 214 -0.23 7.48 10.62
C GLU A 214 -0.37 7.00 12.06
N HIS A 215 -1.31 6.10 12.27
CA HIS A 215 -1.51 5.40 13.53
C HIS A 215 -1.27 3.90 13.34
N LEU A 216 -0.73 3.25 14.37
CA LEU A 216 -0.48 1.82 14.32
C LEU A 216 -1.79 1.04 14.22
N ASN A 217 -1.87 0.18 13.23
CA ASN A 217 -2.93 -0.81 13.14
C ASN A 217 -2.63 -1.97 14.11
N VAL A 218 -3.34 -2.00 15.22
CA VAL A 218 -3.16 -3.04 16.25
C VAL A 218 -3.55 -4.45 15.79
N ASP A 219 -4.32 -4.55 14.71
CA ASP A 219 -4.72 -5.81 14.09
C ASP A 219 -3.71 -6.30 13.02
N PHE A 220 -2.61 -5.57 12.83
CA PHE A 220 -1.55 -5.90 11.88
C PHE A 220 -0.46 -6.72 12.54
N THR A 221 0.12 -7.64 11.79
CA THR A 221 1.38 -8.31 12.10
C THR A 221 2.19 -8.59 10.85
N GLU A 222 3.51 -8.61 11.00
CA GLU A 222 4.41 -9.19 10.01
C GLU A 222 4.75 -10.61 10.40
N CYS A 223 4.69 -11.52 9.43
CA CYS A 223 5.27 -12.84 9.59
C CYS A 223 6.79 -12.75 9.45
N ASN A 224 7.49 -13.15 10.48
CA ASN A 224 8.92 -13.40 10.49
C ASN A 224 9.11 -14.85 10.97
N SER A 225 10.32 -15.36 10.95
CA SER A 225 10.63 -16.77 11.25
C SER A 225 9.99 -17.31 12.53
N ASP A 226 9.61 -16.44 13.44
CA ASP A 226 9.09 -16.79 14.76
C ASP A 226 7.56 -16.73 14.86
N ILE A 227 6.88 -16.27 13.80
CA ILE A 227 5.44 -16.11 13.79
C ILE A 227 4.82 -16.98 12.70
N ASP A 228 4.09 -17.99 13.13
CA ASP A 228 3.26 -18.79 12.23
C ASP A 228 2.02 -17.99 11.80
N TRP A 229 1.96 -17.69 10.50
CA TRP A 229 0.83 -16.95 9.93
C TRP A 229 -0.51 -17.70 10.05
N GLN A 230 -0.49 -19.02 10.16
CA GLN A 230 -1.71 -19.83 10.26
C GLN A 230 -2.36 -19.72 11.64
N THR A 231 -1.54 -19.65 12.68
CA THR A 231 -2.02 -19.61 14.07
C THR A 231 -2.17 -18.18 14.62
N ASN A 232 -1.62 -17.20 13.92
CA ASN A 232 -1.72 -15.81 14.33
C ASN A 232 -3.16 -15.31 14.29
N ASN A 233 -3.56 -14.58 15.33
CA ASN A 233 -4.93 -14.08 15.50
C ASN A 233 -5.14 -12.65 14.94
N LYS A 234 -4.11 -12.05 14.35
CA LYS A 234 -4.23 -10.72 13.75
C LYS A 234 -5.06 -10.77 12.46
N LYS A 235 -5.75 -9.67 12.18
CA LYS A 235 -6.64 -9.57 11.01
C LYS A 235 -5.91 -9.23 9.72
N LEU A 236 -4.75 -8.58 9.81
CA LEU A 236 -3.86 -8.27 8.69
C LEU A 236 -2.52 -8.95 8.95
N VAL A 237 -2.15 -9.86 8.06
CA VAL A 237 -0.91 -10.64 8.15
C VAL A 237 -0.11 -10.42 6.89
N HIS A 238 1.05 -9.76 7.01
CA HIS A 238 1.95 -9.47 5.91
C HIS A 238 3.11 -10.46 5.83
N HIS A 239 3.68 -10.62 4.65
CA HIS A 239 4.78 -11.54 4.35
C HIS A 239 4.46 -13.01 4.61
N TYR A 240 3.19 -13.42 4.56
CA TYR A 240 2.83 -14.82 4.75
C TYR A 240 3.51 -15.74 3.71
N LYS A 241 3.69 -15.26 2.49
CA LYS A 241 4.32 -15.99 1.38
C LYS A 241 5.77 -16.35 1.65
N LYS A 242 6.53 -15.48 2.34
CA LYS A 242 7.96 -15.69 2.61
C LYS A 242 8.23 -16.99 3.37
N TYR A 243 7.29 -17.40 4.22
CA TYR A 243 7.37 -18.64 5.02
C TYR A 243 6.54 -19.78 4.44
N TYR A 244 5.83 -19.48 3.38
CA TYR A 244 4.99 -20.40 2.69
C TYR A 244 5.79 -21.31 1.73
N SER A 245 6.83 -20.80 1.08
CA SER A 245 7.68 -21.58 0.18
C SER A 245 8.58 -22.58 0.89
N ASP A 246 8.92 -22.34 2.14
CA ASP A 246 9.84 -23.21 2.92
C ASP A 246 9.13 -24.37 3.62
N VAL A 247 7.82 -24.29 3.74
CA VAL A 247 6.99 -25.38 4.23
C VAL A 247 6.23 -25.90 3.01
N GLU A 248 6.23 -27.20 2.75
CA GLU A 248 5.36 -27.85 1.75
C GLU A 248 3.87 -27.71 2.09
N ILE A 249 3.45 -26.52 2.45
CA ILE A 249 2.06 -26.16 2.63
C ILE A 249 1.49 -25.97 1.22
N LYS A 250 1.09 -27.05 0.65
CA LYS A 250 0.22 -27.06 -0.50
C LYS A 250 -1.06 -26.39 -0.04
N PHE A 251 -1.34 -25.19 -0.52
CA PHE A 251 -2.64 -24.58 -0.34
C PHE A 251 -3.66 -25.61 -0.83
N PRO A 252 -4.55 -26.12 0.03
CA PRO A 252 -5.48 -27.15 -0.37
C PRO A 252 -6.41 -26.68 -1.49
N PHE A 253 -6.50 -25.38 -1.72
CA PHE A 253 -7.34 -24.73 -2.71
C PHE A 253 -6.81 -24.77 -4.14
N PHE A 254 -5.50 -25.01 -4.35
CA PHE A 254 -4.92 -25.09 -5.70
C PHE A 254 -4.90 -26.51 -6.28
N LYS A 255 -5.44 -27.49 -5.58
CA LYS A 255 -5.49 -28.87 -6.05
C LYS A 255 -6.76 -29.25 -6.81
N GLU A 256 -7.75 -28.36 -6.89
CA GLU A 256 -9.06 -28.65 -7.49
C GLU A 256 -9.43 -27.72 -8.64
N VAL A 257 -8.43 -27.16 -9.35
CA VAL A 257 -8.68 -26.44 -10.62
C VAL A 257 -8.01 -27.17 -11.76
#